data_b52cfe0c9ebe9cb02f38901c86e18bcb
#
_entry.id   b52cfe0c9ebe9cb02f38901c86e18bcb
#
_cell.length_a   1.000
_cell.length_b   1.000
_cell.length_c   1.000
_cell.angle_alpha   90.00
_cell.angle_beta   90.00
_cell.angle_gamma   90.00
#
_symmetry.space_group_name_H-M   'P 1'
#
loop_
_entity.id
_entity.type
_entity.pdbx_description
1 polymer ?
#
loop_
_entity_poly.entity_id
_entity_poly.type
_entity_poly.pdbx_seq_one_letter_code
_entity_poly.pdbx_strand_id
1 'polypeptide(L)'
;MNSPALSPENSSGSPEKLIQSNYSLKLWLIIAWTGFLILPWYAAYDGFWSFIWLTEGYPTFDEYSPGILQITMHQRWWLWPVALALLVPLPALIWPRTDPRHVAALLFGGGFGFIYMLIQGFVLGLHGWSWVFLGDFFGPTTQTQFGMGYGALLVASGFLFLFTQGLAARGAIKGDVFVSGSIGLTITMVTVFVFFPVGRILINALQDDEGNYVFSLFLEKITSHNIWGLACLSSELNCGVAWNSLWMGVLVGTATTVLGLAFALLVTRTGIQAKGFVRTVSLLPIITPPFVIGLALILLLGRAGTVNAFLEWAFGIPPSRWLYGLTGILIAQILAYTPIAFLVLVGVVEGVSPSMEEAAQTLRASPWQTFWTVSFPLMRPGIANAFLLGFIESLADFGNPLVLGGQYEV
;
A
#
# COMPACT_ATOMS: atom_id res chain seq x y z
N MET A 1 57.63 -1.72 -20.82
CA MET A 1 56.36 -1.25 -20.25
C MET A 1 55.43 -2.46 -20.15
N ASN A 2 55.42 -3.10 -18.98
CA ASN A 2 54.62 -4.32 -18.73
C ASN A 2 53.24 -3.92 -18.15
N SER A 3 52.20 -4.26 -18.87
CA SER A 3 50.84 -4.24 -18.35
C SER A 3 50.65 -5.46 -17.43
N PRO A 4 50.09 -5.30 -16.21
CA PRO A 4 49.75 -6.45 -15.40
C PRO A 4 48.49 -7.09 -15.94
N ALA A 5 48.58 -8.41 -16.22
CA ALA A 5 47.45 -9.26 -16.56
C ALA A 5 46.47 -9.30 -15.40
N LEU A 6 45.22 -8.94 -15.66
CA LEU A 6 44.09 -9.16 -14.74
C LEU A 6 43.88 -10.67 -14.61
N SER A 7 44.12 -11.21 -13.44
CA SER A 7 43.77 -12.56 -13.05
C SER A 7 42.22 -12.69 -13.05
N PRO A 8 41.65 -13.80 -13.55
CA PRO A 8 40.23 -14.05 -13.41
C PRO A 8 39.92 -14.28 -11.92
N GLU A 9 39.15 -13.36 -11.32
CA GLU A 9 38.56 -13.55 -10.01
C GLU A 9 37.68 -14.79 -10.03
N ASN A 10 38.15 -15.83 -9.34
CA ASN A 10 37.42 -17.04 -9.04
C ASN A 10 36.14 -16.69 -8.27
N SER A 11 34.99 -16.70 -8.96
CA SER A 11 33.66 -16.59 -8.38
C SER A 11 33.19 -17.89 -7.72
N SER A 12 34.08 -18.60 -7.01
CA SER A 12 33.68 -19.68 -6.12
C SER A 12 33.20 -19.05 -4.80
N GLY A 13 31.86 -19.06 -4.60
CA GLY A 13 31.23 -18.56 -3.39
C GLY A 13 31.92 -19.13 -2.15
N SER A 14 32.26 -18.27 -1.19
CA SER A 14 32.93 -18.66 0.04
C SER A 14 32.19 -19.81 0.72
N PRO A 15 32.89 -20.75 1.40
CA PRO A 15 32.27 -21.88 2.11
C PRO A 15 31.15 -21.48 3.07
N GLU A 16 31.25 -20.30 3.67
CA GLU A 16 30.20 -19.72 4.52
C GLU A 16 28.88 -19.46 3.79
N LYS A 17 28.92 -18.95 2.55
CA LYS A 17 27.71 -18.74 1.74
C LYS A 17 27.02 -20.06 1.36
N LEU A 18 27.79 -21.12 1.15
CA LEU A 18 27.26 -22.46 0.85
C LEU A 18 26.60 -23.10 2.07
N ILE A 19 27.18 -22.94 3.26
CA ILE A 19 26.63 -23.47 4.52
C ILE A 19 25.35 -22.72 4.89
N GLN A 20 25.37 -21.40 4.84
CA GLN A 20 24.23 -20.54 5.19
C GLN A 20 23.00 -20.82 4.34
N SER A 21 23.16 -21.17 3.11
CA SER A 21 22.08 -21.41 2.18
C SER A 21 21.46 -22.81 2.26
N ASN A 22 22.23 -23.85 2.57
CA ASN A 22 21.64 -25.17 2.85
C ASN A 22 20.81 -25.13 4.15
N TYR A 23 21.18 -24.31 5.09
CA TYR A 23 20.40 -24.07 6.29
C TYR A 23 19.07 -23.38 5.96
N SER A 24 19.09 -22.35 5.13
CA SER A 24 17.89 -21.64 4.70
C SER A 24 16.91 -22.55 3.95
N LEU A 25 17.38 -23.43 3.06
CA LEU A 25 16.54 -24.39 2.36
C LEU A 25 15.81 -25.33 3.33
N LYS A 26 16.58 -25.92 4.26
CA LYS A 26 16.02 -26.82 5.30
C LYS A 26 14.99 -26.09 6.16
N LEU A 27 15.29 -24.86 6.57
CA LEU A 27 14.40 -24.07 7.40
C LEU A 27 13.04 -23.86 6.71
N TRP A 28 13.02 -23.41 5.45
CA TRP A 28 11.76 -23.15 4.77
C TRP A 28 10.97 -24.40 4.43
N LEU A 29 11.65 -25.53 4.15
CA LEU A 29 10.99 -26.82 4.03
C LEU A 29 10.35 -27.27 5.36
N ILE A 30 11.06 -27.14 6.48
CA ILE A 30 10.53 -27.46 7.81
C ILE A 30 9.32 -26.58 8.11
N ILE A 31 9.40 -25.29 7.89
CA ILE A 31 8.30 -24.35 8.11
C ILE A 31 7.07 -24.74 7.28
N ALA A 32 7.26 -25.02 5.98
CA ALA A 32 6.16 -25.40 5.10
C ALA A 32 5.53 -26.74 5.53
N TRP A 33 6.33 -27.77 5.83
CA TRP A 33 5.81 -29.05 6.29
C TRP A 33 5.16 -28.97 7.67
N THR A 34 5.67 -28.15 8.59
CA THR A 34 5.04 -27.89 9.88
C THR A 34 3.67 -27.23 9.68
N GLY A 35 3.59 -26.23 8.80
CA GLY A 35 2.32 -25.60 8.45
C GLY A 35 1.30 -26.59 7.87
N PHE A 36 1.73 -27.48 6.99
CA PHE A 36 0.83 -28.44 6.33
C PHE A 36 0.38 -29.59 7.23
N LEU A 37 1.26 -30.11 8.10
CA LEU A 37 1.01 -31.29 8.91
C LEU A 37 0.48 -31.02 10.31
N ILE A 38 0.80 -29.84 10.89
CA ILE A 38 0.57 -29.60 12.31
C ILE A 38 -0.39 -28.44 12.53
N LEU A 39 -0.28 -27.33 11.78
CA LEU A 39 -1.07 -26.12 12.09
C LEU A 39 -2.41 -26.10 11.39
N PRO A 40 -3.45 -25.45 11.98
CA PRO A 40 -4.74 -25.27 11.35
C PRO A 40 -4.61 -24.64 9.96
N TRP A 41 -5.25 -25.28 8.98
CA TRP A 41 -5.17 -24.82 7.59
C TRP A 41 -5.97 -23.55 7.34
N TYR A 42 -7.15 -23.46 7.95
CA TYR A 42 -8.04 -22.33 7.85
C TYR A 42 -8.01 -21.49 9.11
N ALA A 43 -8.40 -20.20 8.98
CA ALA A 43 -8.66 -19.34 10.13
C ALA A 43 -10.06 -19.62 10.67
N ALA A 44 -10.18 -19.75 12.00
CA ALA A 44 -11.45 -19.94 12.67
C ALA A 44 -12.30 -18.64 12.69
N TYR A 45 -13.59 -18.78 13.01
CA TYR A 45 -14.51 -17.65 13.19
C TYR A 45 -14.04 -16.62 14.21
N ASP A 46 -13.34 -17.06 15.24
CA ASP A 46 -12.84 -16.22 16.33
C ASP A 46 -11.65 -15.32 15.94
N GLY A 47 -11.26 -15.39 14.67
CA GLY A 47 -10.21 -14.58 14.11
C GLY A 47 -8.82 -15.21 14.17
N PHE A 48 -7.90 -14.62 13.40
CA PHE A 48 -6.54 -15.14 13.21
C PHE A 48 -5.72 -15.23 14.50
N TRP A 49 -5.95 -14.34 15.46
CA TRP A 49 -5.22 -14.28 16.73
C TRP A 49 -5.86 -15.09 17.86
N SER A 50 -6.96 -15.80 17.57
CA SER A 50 -7.56 -16.72 18.52
C SER A 50 -6.74 -18.02 18.60
N PHE A 51 -6.43 -18.46 19.82
CA PHE A 51 -5.77 -19.73 20.07
C PHE A 51 -6.74 -20.82 20.60
N ILE A 52 -8.05 -20.62 20.40
CA ILE A 52 -9.10 -21.55 20.83
C ILE A 52 -8.89 -22.95 20.24
N TRP A 53 -8.36 -23.03 19.04
CA TRP A 53 -8.02 -24.29 18.38
C TRP A 53 -7.10 -25.20 19.21
N LEU A 54 -6.30 -24.65 20.15
CA LEU A 54 -5.45 -25.45 21.03
C LEU A 54 -6.25 -26.23 22.09
N THR A 55 -7.45 -25.74 22.45
CA THR A 55 -8.29 -26.29 23.51
C THR A 55 -9.54 -26.97 23.01
N GLU A 56 -10.01 -26.64 21.80
CA GLU A 56 -11.28 -27.10 21.24
C GLU A 56 -11.12 -27.82 19.89
N GLY A 57 -11.31 -29.13 19.90
CA GLY A 57 -11.49 -29.93 18.68
C GLY A 57 -10.28 -30.20 17.79
N TYR A 58 -9.10 -29.63 18.08
CA TYR A 58 -7.87 -29.92 17.34
C TYR A 58 -7.42 -31.36 17.61
N PRO A 59 -6.92 -32.13 16.59
CA PRO A 59 -6.73 -31.74 15.19
C PRO A 59 -7.87 -32.15 14.24
N THR A 60 -8.93 -32.76 14.73
CA THR A 60 -9.94 -33.45 13.91
C THR A 60 -11.15 -32.59 13.53
N PHE A 61 -11.39 -31.51 14.23
CA PHE A 61 -12.50 -30.61 13.91
C PHE A 61 -12.22 -29.86 12.60
N ASP A 62 -13.21 -29.77 11.72
CA ASP A 62 -13.05 -29.25 10.36
C ASP A 62 -12.38 -27.87 10.31
N GLU A 63 -12.76 -26.96 11.18
CA GLU A 63 -12.20 -25.60 11.23
C GLU A 63 -10.74 -25.56 11.64
N TYR A 64 -10.31 -26.51 12.48
CA TYR A 64 -8.96 -26.50 13.11
C TYR A 64 -8.03 -27.58 12.57
N SER A 65 -8.48 -28.35 11.60
CA SER A 65 -7.67 -29.42 11.02
C SER A 65 -6.49 -28.91 10.21
N PRO A 66 -5.30 -29.55 10.32
CA PRO A 66 -4.17 -29.30 9.44
C PRO A 66 -4.46 -29.69 7.99
N GLY A 67 -3.68 -29.16 7.04
CA GLY A 67 -3.88 -29.38 5.61
C GLY A 67 -3.97 -30.84 5.20
N ILE A 68 -3.17 -31.73 5.80
CA ILE A 68 -3.23 -33.17 5.54
C ILE A 68 -4.58 -33.80 5.94
N LEU A 69 -5.13 -33.40 7.09
CA LEU A 69 -6.44 -33.90 7.55
C LEU A 69 -7.59 -33.27 6.76
N GLN A 70 -7.42 -32.06 6.28
CA GLN A 70 -8.36 -31.41 5.36
C GLN A 70 -8.54 -32.25 4.08
N ILE A 71 -7.46 -32.84 3.56
CA ILE A 71 -7.52 -33.72 2.39
C ILE A 71 -8.15 -35.08 2.74
N THR A 72 -7.69 -35.72 3.83
CA THR A 72 -7.99 -37.11 4.11
C THR A 72 -9.31 -37.32 4.82
N MET A 73 -9.68 -36.45 5.77
CA MET A 73 -10.89 -36.57 6.59
C MET A 73 -12.05 -35.72 6.04
N HIS A 74 -11.75 -34.48 5.63
CA HIS A 74 -12.77 -33.51 5.19
C HIS A 74 -12.93 -33.44 3.67
N GLN A 75 -12.31 -34.37 2.91
CA GLN A 75 -12.45 -34.55 1.45
C GLN A 75 -12.22 -33.28 0.63
N ARG A 76 -11.35 -32.42 1.09
CA ARG A 76 -10.97 -31.18 0.38
C ARG A 76 -9.91 -31.47 -0.68
N TRP A 77 -10.34 -32.13 -1.75
CA TRP A 77 -9.48 -32.62 -2.84
C TRP A 77 -8.64 -31.55 -3.53
N TRP A 78 -9.09 -30.32 -3.53
CA TRP A 78 -8.33 -29.20 -4.08
C TRP A 78 -7.05 -28.85 -3.32
N LEU A 79 -6.77 -29.46 -2.20
CA LEU A 79 -5.48 -29.31 -1.49
C LEU A 79 -4.41 -30.30 -1.94
N TRP A 80 -4.76 -31.33 -2.74
CA TRP A 80 -3.78 -32.26 -3.27
C TRP A 80 -2.63 -31.61 -4.05
N PRO A 81 -2.85 -30.61 -4.93
CA PRO A 81 -1.79 -29.92 -5.63
C PRO A 81 -0.78 -29.28 -4.67
N VAL A 82 -1.21 -28.78 -3.50
CA VAL A 82 -0.33 -28.24 -2.45
C VAL A 82 0.57 -29.33 -1.86
N ALA A 83 -0.02 -30.49 -1.52
CA ALA A 83 0.73 -31.63 -1.01
C ALA A 83 1.79 -32.11 -2.01
N LEU A 84 1.42 -32.23 -3.28
CA LEU A 84 2.36 -32.61 -4.35
C LEU A 84 3.46 -31.56 -4.54
N ALA A 85 3.12 -30.27 -4.53
CA ALA A 85 4.09 -29.18 -4.64
C ALA A 85 5.10 -29.17 -3.49
N LEU A 86 4.71 -29.60 -2.28
CA LEU A 86 5.63 -29.74 -1.13
C LEU A 86 6.64 -30.87 -1.29
N LEU A 87 6.33 -31.90 -2.08
CA LEU A 87 7.25 -33.02 -2.34
C LEU A 87 8.33 -32.64 -3.37
N VAL A 88 8.01 -31.79 -4.34
CA VAL A 88 8.91 -31.44 -5.46
C VAL A 88 10.26 -30.84 -5.01
N PRO A 89 10.32 -29.93 -4.01
CA PRO A 89 11.60 -29.38 -3.54
C PRO A 89 12.43 -30.33 -2.66
N LEU A 90 11.89 -31.46 -2.16
CA LEU A 90 12.61 -32.34 -1.25
C LEU A 90 13.92 -32.91 -1.84
N PRO A 91 13.97 -33.38 -3.11
CA PRO A 91 15.21 -33.87 -3.71
C PRO A 91 16.32 -32.79 -3.80
N ALA A 92 15.95 -31.49 -3.78
CA ALA A 92 16.95 -30.42 -3.77
C ALA A 92 17.84 -30.44 -2.50
N LEU A 93 17.45 -31.14 -1.43
CA LEU A 93 18.28 -31.35 -0.25
C LEU A 93 19.52 -32.22 -0.53
N ILE A 94 19.43 -33.07 -1.55
CA ILE A 94 20.48 -34.07 -1.89
C ILE A 94 21.32 -33.53 -3.06
N TRP A 95 20.70 -32.82 -4.01
CA TRP A 95 21.40 -32.34 -5.19
C TRP A 95 22.27 -31.12 -4.88
N PRO A 96 23.49 -31.06 -5.46
CA PRO A 96 24.31 -29.86 -5.34
C PRO A 96 23.64 -28.66 -6.03
N ARG A 97 23.89 -27.47 -5.56
CA ARG A 97 23.29 -26.22 -6.07
C ARG A 97 23.60 -25.92 -7.52
N THR A 98 24.71 -26.40 -8.00
CA THR A 98 25.14 -26.25 -9.40
C THR A 98 24.37 -27.19 -10.35
N ASP A 99 23.63 -28.18 -9.79
CA ASP A 99 22.81 -29.07 -10.60
C ASP A 99 21.55 -28.33 -11.09
N PRO A 100 21.28 -28.31 -12.40
CA PRO A 100 20.05 -27.76 -12.95
C PRO A 100 18.76 -28.32 -12.34
N ARG A 101 18.80 -29.57 -11.87
CA ARG A 101 17.67 -30.24 -11.21
C ARG A 101 17.34 -29.61 -9.85
N HIS A 102 18.35 -29.18 -9.08
CA HIS A 102 18.16 -28.44 -7.84
C HIS A 102 17.39 -27.15 -8.09
N VAL A 103 17.85 -26.37 -9.06
CA VAL A 103 17.20 -25.10 -9.44
C VAL A 103 15.78 -25.35 -9.93
N ALA A 104 15.59 -26.33 -10.81
CA ALA A 104 14.27 -26.67 -11.34
C ALA A 104 13.30 -27.10 -10.25
N ALA A 105 13.70 -27.94 -9.29
CA ALA A 105 12.86 -28.39 -8.20
C ALA A 105 12.37 -27.23 -7.32
N LEU A 106 13.25 -26.28 -7.01
CA LEU A 106 12.88 -25.09 -6.23
C LEU A 106 11.97 -24.14 -7.00
N LEU A 107 12.26 -23.90 -8.28
CA LEU A 107 11.44 -23.00 -9.11
C LEU A 107 10.06 -23.58 -9.37
N PHE A 108 9.97 -24.86 -9.76
CA PHE A 108 8.68 -25.48 -10.06
C PHE A 108 7.89 -25.78 -8.78
N GLY A 109 8.49 -26.41 -7.77
CA GLY A 109 7.78 -26.72 -6.52
C GLY A 109 7.38 -25.46 -5.76
N GLY A 110 8.34 -24.55 -5.55
CA GLY A 110 8.07 -23.28 -4.86
C GLY A 110 7.14 -22.38 -5.67
N GLY A 111 7.42 -22.17 -6.97
CA GLY A 111 6.65 -21.28 -7.82
C GLY A 111 5.23 -21.78 -8.07
N PHE A 112 5.07 -23.04 -8.48
CA PHE A 112 3.74 -23.63 -8.67
C PHE A 112 2.94 -23.65 -7.37
N GLY A 113 3.55 -24.12 -6.27
CA GLY A 113 2.88 -24.16 -4.97
C GLY A 113 2.43 -22.78 -4.52
N PHE A 114 3.27 -21.76 -4.66
CA PHE A 114 2.94 -20.40 -4.27
C PHE A 114 1.81 -19.80 -5.12
N ILE A 115 1.89 -19.91 -6.46
CA ILE A 115 0.86 -19.42 -7.36
C ILE A 115 -0.46 -20.15 -7.11
N TYR A 116 -0.41 -21.47 -6.92
CA TYR A 116 -1.60 -22.24 -6.62
C TYR A 116 -2.28 -21.80 -5.31
N MET A 117 -1.49 -21.56 -4.25
CA MET A 117 -2.01 -21.03 -2.98
C MET A 117 -2.68 -19.68 -3.14
N LEU A 118 -2.08 -18.76 -3.92
CA LEU A 118 -2.69 -17.48 -4.21
C LEU A 118 -4.00 -17.63 -4.99
N ILE A 119 -3.98 -18.40 -6.08
CA ILE A 119 -5.20 -18.66 -6.88
C ILE A 119 -6.29 -19.26 -6.01
N GLN A 120 -5.98 -20.30 -5.23
CA GLN A 120 -6.94 -20.94 -4.34
C GLN A 120 -7.54 -19.93 -3.34
N GLY A 121 -6.71 -19.07 -2.72
CA GLY A 121 -7.16 -18.06 -1.77
C GLY A 121 -8.12 -17.02 -2.36
N PHE A 122 -8.06 -16.77 -3.67
CA PHE A 122 -8.94 -15.82 -4.35
C PHE A 122 -10.14 -16.48 -5.05
N VAL A 123 -10.02 -17.74 -5.42
CA VAL A 123 -11.09 -18.49 -6.11
C VAL A 123 -12.06 -19.11 -5.12
N LEU A 124 -11.60 -19.45 -3.93
CA LEU A 124 -12.43 -20.00 -2.87
C LEU A 124 -12.84 -18.87 -1.90
N GLY A 125 -14.03 -18.33 -2.08
CA GLY A 125 -14.60 -17.27 -1.23
C GLY A 125 -15.38 -17.80 -0.03
N LEU A 126 -15.84 -16.89 0.83
CA LEU A 126 -16.63 -17.20 2.05
C LEU A 126 -17.89 -18.02 1.75
N HIS A 127 -18.51 -17.80 0.58
CA HIS A 127 -19.74 -18.46 0.17
C HIS A 127 -19.53 -19.62 -0.82
N GLY A 128 -18.29 -20.07 -0.99
CA GLY A 128 -17.92 -21.16 -1.89
C GLY A 128 -17.12 -20.70 -3.10
N TRP A 129 -17.23 -21.44 -4.19
CA TRP A 129 -16.46 -21.20 -5.40
C TRP A 129 -16.88 -19.91 -6.11
N SER A 130 -15.92 -19.08 -6.45
CA SER A 130 -16.15 -17.86 -7.25
C SER A 130 -16.56 -18.19 -8.71
N TRP A 131 -16.25 -19.39 -9.19
CA TRP A 131 -16.62 -19.88 -10.53
C TRP A 131 -17.45 -21.14 -10.44
N VAL A 132 -18.63 -21.12 -11.02
CA VAL A 132 -19.64 -22.20 -10.96
C VAL A 132 -19.08 -23.56 -11.41
N PHE A 133 -18.26 -23.59 -12.49
CA PHE A 133 -17.69 -24.85 -13.00
C PHE A 133 -16.78 -25.57 -12.00
N LEU A 134 -16.19 -24.86 -11.06
CA LEU A 134 -15.36 -25.48 -10.01
C LEU A 134 -16.22 -26.20 -8.97
N GLY A 135 -17.43 -25.68 -8.71
CA GLY A 135 -18.43 -26.36 -7.89
C GLY A 135 -18.90 -27.68 -8.52
N ASP A 136 -19.03 -27.69 -9.86
CA ASP A 136 -19.39 -28.92 -10.60
C ASP A 136 -18.27 -29.97 -10.56
N PHE A 137 -16.99 -29.52 -10.55
CA PHE A 137 -15.83 -30.41 -10.56
C PHE A 137 -15.43 -30.91 -9.17
N PHE A 138 -15.37 -30.02 -8.18
CA PHE A 138 -14.92 -30.34 -6.82
C PHE A 138 -16.05 -30.65 -5.85
N GLY A 139 -17.30 -30.42 -6.26
CA GLY A 139 -18.49 -30.51 -5.43
C GLY A 139 -18.84 -29.19 -4.77
N PRO A 140 -20.14 -29.03 -4.35
CA PRO A 140 -20.59 -27.82 -3.66
C PRO A 140 -19.91 -27.71 -2.31
N THR A 141 -19.42 -26.54 -1.96
CA THR A 141 -18.97 -26.24 -0.61
C THR A 141 -20.20 -26.10 0.28
N THR A 142 -20.43 -27.08 1.13
CA THR A 142 -21.65 -27.16 1.98
C THR A 142 -21.57 -26.27 3.21
N GLN A 143 -20.41 -25.69 3.49
CA GLN A 143 -20.15 -24.83 4.67
C GLN A 143 -19.44 -23.57 4.24
N THR A 144 -19.54 -22.53 5.05
CA THR A 144 -18.74 -21.31 4.93
C THR A 144 -17.25 -21.67 4.91
N GLN A 145 -16.55 -21.18 3.89
CA GLN A 145 -15.11 -21.38 3.81
C GLN A 145 -14.42 -20.28 4.62
N PHE A 146 -13.50 -20.73 5.47
CA PHE A 146 -12.71 -19.83 6.29
C PHE A 146 -11.53 -19.26 5.50
N GLY A 147 -11.03 -18.11 5.94
CA GLY A 147 -9.84 -17.52 5.37
C GLY A 147 -8.59 -18.38 5.61
N MET A 148 -7.45 -17.89 5.12
CA MET A 148 -6.15 -18.54 5.29
C MET A 148 -5.75 -18.55 6.77
N GLY A 149 -5.52 -19.74 7.33
CA GLY A 149 -5.04 -19.94 8.70
C GLY A 149 -3.52 -20.01 8.80
N TYR A 150 -3.02 -20.34 9.99
CA TYR A 150 -1.57 -20.42 10.26
C TYR A 150 -0.87 -21.43 9.35
N GLY A 151 -1.47 -22.61 9.15
CA GLY A 151 -0.90 -23.66 8.29
C GLY A 151 -0.74 -23.18 6.87
N ALA A 152 -1.79 -22.62 6.28
CA ALA A 152 -1.76 -22.09 4.93
C ALA A 152 -0.78 -20.92 4.77
N LEU A 153 -0.68 -20.02 5.76
CA LEU A 153 0.27 -18.92 5.74
C LEU A 153 1.73 -19.41 5.75
N LEU A 154 2.06 -20.40 6.60
CA LEU A 154 3.42 -20.95 6.65
C LEU A 154 3.77 -21.71 5.37
N VAL A 155 2.83 -22.43 4.77
CA VAL A 155 3.03 -23.13 3.50
C VAL A 155 3.25 -22.13 2.37
N ALA A 156 2.43 -21.08 2.27
CA ALA A 156 2.59 -20.02 1.26
C ALA A 156 3.93 -19.29 1.40
N SER A 157 4.31 -18.95 2.63
CA SER A 157 5.62 -18.35 2.92
C SER A 157 6.76 -19.30 2.55
N GLY A 158 6.66 -20.58 2.89
CA GLY A 158 7.63 -21.60 2.53
C GLY A 158 7.81 -21.70 1.01
N PHE A 159 6.73 -21.78 0.25
CA PHE A 159 6.78 -21.81 -1.21
C PHE A 159 7.41 -20.55 -1.80
N LEU A 160 7.04 -19.37 -1.30
CA LEU A 160 7.63 -18.10 -1.76
C LEU A 160 9.16 -18.10 -1.57
N PHE A 161 9.64 -18.47 -0.37
CA PHE A 161 11.07 -18.44 -0.10
C PHE A 161 11.82 -19.58 -0.79
N LEU A 162 11.22 -20.74 -1.02
CA LEU A 162 11.80 -21.80 -1.87
C LEU A 162 11.92 -21.33 -3.33
N PHE A 163 10.90 -20.68 -3.86
CA PHE A 163 10.93 -20.11 -5.21
C PHE A 163 12.03 -19.04 -5.36
N THR A 164 12.12 -18.10 -4.42
CA THR A 164 13.15 -17.05 -4.46
C THR A 164 14.56 -17.59 -4.30
N GLN A 165 14.74 -18.71 -3.54
CA GLN A 165 16.00 -19.44 -3.47
C GLN A 165 16.34 -20.09 -4.82
N GLY A 166 15.35 -20.65 -5.51
CA GLY A 166 15.52 -21.16 -6.88
C GLY A 166 15.97 -20.06 -7.86
N LEU A 167 15.40 -18.85 -7.75
CA LEU A 167 15.82 -17.68 -8.54
C LEU A 167 17.26 -17.26 -8.21
N ALA A 168 17.62 -17.20 -6.93
CA ALA A 168 18.97 -16.90 -6.49
C ALA A 168 19.98 -17.95 -6.99
N ALA A 169 19.64 -19.25 -6.90
CA ALA A 169 20.47 -20.33 -7.41
C ALA A 169 20.67 -20.27 -8.95
N ARG A 170 19.69 -19.72 -9.69
CA ARG A 170 19.81 -19.45 -11.13
C ARG A 170 20.69 -18.24 -11.45
N GLY A 171 21.12 -17.49 -10.42
CA GLY A 171 21.97 -16.31 -10.59
C GLY A 171 21.25 -14.96 -10.45
N ALA A 172 19.96 -14.95 -10.15
CA ALA A 172 19.27 -13.71 -9.88
C ALA A 172 19.93 -12.97 -8.69
N ILE A 173 20.06 -11.64 -8.81
CA ILE A 173 20.64 -10.76 -7.79
C ILE A 173 22.02 -11.27 -7.30
N LYS A 174 22.87 -11.67 -8.25
CA LYS A 174 24.22 -12.21 -7.99
C LYS A 174 24.22 -13.42 -7.03
N GLY A 175 23.12 -14.18 -6.99
CA GLY A 175 22.97 -15.38 -6.17
C GLY A 175 22.71 -15.14 -4.68
N ASP A 176 22.39 -13.91 -4.29
CA ASP A 176 22.08 -13.56 -2.90
C ASP A 176 20.66 -14.03 -2.53
N VAL A 177 20.56 -15.01 -1.64
CA VAL A 177 19.32 -15.63 -1.20
C VAL A 177 18.49 -14.69 -0.35
N PHE A 178 19.13 -13.91 0.54
CA PHE A 178 18.43 -13.00 1.43
C PHE A 178 17.79 -11.84 0.65
N VAL A 179 18.55 -11.21 -0.24
CA VAL A 179 18.06 -10.10 -1.05
C VAL A 179 16.96 -10.59 -2.01
N SER A 180 17.15 -11.76 -2.64
CA SER A 180 16.09 -12.37 -3.48
C SER A 180 14.81 -12.64 -2.70
N GLY A 181 14.91 -13.17 -1.48
CA GLY A 181 13.78 -13.42 -0.59
C GLY A 181 13.06 -12.13 -0.19
N SER A 182 13.81 -11.11 0.20
CA SER A 182 13.26 -9.81 0.60
C SER A 182 12.52 -9.11 -0.55
N ILE A 183 13.10 -9.14 -1.75
CA ILE A 183 12.44 -8.58 -2.95
C ILE A 183 11.18 -9.39 -3.29
N GLY A 184 11.26 -10.72 -3.27
CA GLY A 184 10.09 -11.58 -3.51
C GLY A 184 8.96 -11.32 -2.53
N LEU A 185 9.27 -11.18 -1.24
CA LEU A 185 8.29 -10.83 -0.20
C LEU A 185 7.68 -9.46 -0.46
N THR A 186 8.49 -8.44 -0.76
CA THR A 186 7.99 -7.08 -1.04
C THR A 186 7.07 -7.06 -2.26
N ILE A 187 7.48 -7.71 -3.37
CA ILE A 187 6.64 -7.82 -4.57
C ILE A 187 5.32 -8.51 -4.24
N THR A 188 5.36 -9.60 -3.48
CA THR A 188 4.15 -10.34 -3.07
C THR A 188 3.22 -9.46 -2.25
N MET A 189 3.74 -8.75 -1.23
CA MET A 189 2.96 -7.86 -0.38
C MET A 189 2.29 -6.74 -1.21
N VAL A 190 3.05 -6.10 -2.08
CA VAL A 190 2.51 -5.06 -2.97
C VAL A 190 1.45 -5.64 -3.92
N THR A 191 1.71 -6.83 -4.49
CA THR A 191 0.75 -7.46 -5.41
C THR A 191 -0.56 -7.83 -4.70
N VAL A 192 -0.49 -8.45 -3.53
CA VAL A 192 -1.67 -8.94 -2.79
C VAL A 192 -2.44 -7.80 -2.14
N PHE A 193 -1.76 -6.82 -1.53
CA PHE A 193 -2.43 -5.78 -0.75
C PHE A 193 -2.73 -4.49 -1.52
N VAL A 194 -2.08 -4.26 -2.67
CA VAL A 194 -2.31 -3.08 -3.49
C VAL A 194 -2.93 -3.45 -4.84
N PHE A 195 -2.22 -4.23 -5.66
CA PHE A 195 -2.68 -4.50 -7.03
C PHE A 195 -3.95 -5.37 -7.08
N PHE A 196 -4.08 -6.35 -6.20
CA PHE A 196 -5.27 -7.21 -6.19
C PHE A 196 -6.54 -6.45 -5.81
N PRO A 197 -6.62 -5.68 -4.70
CA PRO A 197 -7.80 -4.88 -4.39
C PRO A 197 -8.15 -3.87 -5.48
N VAL A 198 -7.16 -3.16 -6.02
CA VAL A 198 -7.36 -2.23 -7.13
C VAL A 198 -7.89 -2.95 -8.37
N GLY A 199 -7.30 -4.09 -8.73
CA GLY A 199 -7.79 -4.93 -9.84
C GLY A 199 -9.23 -5.40 -9.62
N ARG A 200 -9.60 -5.80 -8.41
CA ARG A 200 -10.96 -6.19 -8.06
C ARG A 200 -11.95 -5.03 -8.20
N ILE A 201 -11.58 -3.83 -7.76
CA ILE A 201 -12.42 -2.64 -7.94
C ILE A 201 -12.65 -2.37 -9.43
N LEU A 202 -11.60 -2.43 -10.26
CA LEU A 202 -11.71 -2.23 -11.70
C LEU A 202 -12.57 -3.31 -12.39
N ILE A 203 -12.44 -4.57 -11.97
CA ILE A 203 -13.26 -5.68 -12.49
C ILE A 203 -14.72 -5.50 -12.08
N ASN A 204 -14.98 -5.17 -10.82
CA ASN A 204 -16.34 -4.95 -10.33
C ASN A 204 -17.02 -3.75 -11.01
N ALA A 205 -16.25 -2.74 -11.44
CA ALA A 205 -16.79 -1.63 -12.22
C ALA A 205 -17.39 -2.06 -13.58
N LEU A 206 -16.95 -3.23 -14.11
CA LEU A 206 -17.46 -3.82 -15.35
C LEU A 206 -18.62 -4.79 -15.13
N GLN A 207 -19.02 -5.04 -13.88
CA GLN A 207 -20.09 -5.97 -13.53
C GLN A 207 -21.37 -5.22 -13.16
N ASP A 208 -22.53 -5.87 -13.44
CA ASP A 208 -23.82 -5.45 -12.91
C ASP A 208 -24.03 -5.98 -11.47
N ASP A 209 -25.18 -5.68 -10.88
CA ASP A 209 -25.53 -6.11 -9.51
C ASP A 209 -25.71 -7.64 -9.41
N GLU A 210 -25.88 -8.34 -10.54
CA GLU A 210 -25.98 -9.80 -10.62
C GLU A 210 -24.64 -10.49 -10.87
N GLY A 211 -23.54 -9.69 -11.08
CA GLY A 211 -22.19 -10.18 -11.31
C GLY A 211 -21.87 -10.50 -12.78
N ASN A 212 -22.75 -10.17 -13.74
CA ASN A 212 -22.48 -10.35 -15.16
C ASN A 212 -21.62 -9.23 -15.71
N TYR A 213 -20.75 -9.53 -16.65
CA TYR A 213 -19.91 -8.52 -17.31
C TYR A 213 -20.68 -7.74 -18.36
N VAL A 214 -20.95 -6.46 -18.08
CA VAL A 214 -21.71 -5.57 -18.96
C VAL A 214 -20.92 -4.30 -19.23
N PHE A 215 -20.17 -4.28 -20.35
CA PHE A 215 -19.32 -3.14 -20.73
C PHE A 215 -20.15 -1.88 -21.05
N SER A 216 -21.36 -2.01 -21.57
CA SER A 216 -22.25 -0.86 -21.82
C SER A 216 -22.64 -0.13 -20.54
N LEU A 217 -22.87 -0.86 -19.45
CA LEU A 217 -23.17 -0.29 -18.13
C LEU A 217 -21.96 0.51 -17.57
N PHE A 218 -20.75 0.01 -17.78
CA PHE A 218 -19.55 0.74 -17.40
C PHE A 218 -19.43 2.09 -18.16
N LEU A 219 -19.66 2.07 -19.50
CA LEU A 219 -19.65 3.29 -20.29
C LEU A 219 -20.76 4.27 -19.85
N GLU A 220 -21.96 3.79 -19.59
CA GLU A 220 -23.07 4.60 -19.10
C GLU A 220 -22.72 5.25 -17.74
N LYS A 221 -22.19 4.47 -16.80
CA LYS A 221 -21.78 4.98 -15.48
C LYS A 221 -20.65 6.02 -15.62
N ILE A 222 -19.57 5.72 -16.39
CA ILE A 222 -18.42 6.62 -16.51
C ILE A 222 -18.73 7.90 -17.28
N THR A 223 -19.73 7.88 -18.20
CA THR A 223 -20.17 9.07 -18.94
C THR A 223 -21.36 9.77 -18.29
N SER A 224 -21.79 9.31 -17.12
CA SER A 224 -22.97 9.84 -16.44
C SER A 224 -22.82 11.35 -16.11
N HIS A 225 -23.96 12.03 -16.11
CA HIS A 225 -24.04 13.44 -15.74
C HIS A 225 -23.58 13.68 -14.29
N ASN A 226 -23.75 12.72 -13.40
CA ASN A 226 -23.28 12.81 -12.01
C ASN A 226 -21.76 12.90 -11.91
N ILE A 227 -21.01 12.33 -12.87
CA ILE A 227 -19.54 12.40 -12.89
C ILE A 227 -19.08 13.69 -13.59
N TRP A 228 -19.61 14.01 -14.77
CA TRP A 228 -19.11 15.09 -15.64
C TRP A 228 -20.03 16.28 -15.76
N GLY A 229 -21.19 16.30 -15.10
CA GLY A 229 -22.14 17.37 -15.21
C GLY A 229 -21.56 18.71 -14.74
N LEU A 230 -21.88 19.79 -15.46
CA LEU A 230 -21.51 21.17 -15.17
C LEU A 230 -22.72 21.98 -14.69
N ALA A 231 -23.69 21.34 -14.03
CA ALA A 231 -24.91 21.98 -13.56
C ALA A 231 -24.66 23.16 -12.60
N CYS A 232 -23.54 23.15 -11.90
CA CYS A 232 -23.13 24.24 -11.02
C CYS A 232 -22.82 25.58 -11.73
N LEU A 233 -22.64 25.57 -13.05
CA LEU A 233 -22.45 26.82 -13.83
C LEU A 233 -23.77 27.47 -14.22
N SER A 234 -24.86 26.73 -14.24
CA SER A 234 -26.17 27.19 -14.71
C SER A 234 -27.25 27.16 -13.62
N SER A 235 -27.04 26.53 -12.48
CA SER A 235 -28.01 26.39 -11.39
C SER A 235 -27.29 26.23 -10.05
N GLU A 236 -28.03 26.20 -8.95
CA GLU A 236 -27.51 25.98 -7.59
C GLU A 236 -27.17 24.51 -7.33
N LEU A 237 -27.25 23.62 -8.35
CA LEU A 237 -26.89 22.22 -8.25
C LEU A 237 -25.37 22.05 -8.21
N ASN A 238 -24.90 21.00 -7.52
CA ASN A 238 -23.49 20.67 -7.43
C ASN A 238 -22.91 20.29 -8.79
N CYS A 239 -21.63 20.59 -9.01
CA CYS A 239 -20.88 20.03 -10.14
C CYS A 239 -20.74 18.50 -9.99
N GLY A 240 -20.50 17.83 -11.11
CA GLY A 240 -20.19 16.41 -11.09
C GLY A 240 -18.91 16.10 -10.28
N VAL A 241 -18.84 14.87 -9.76
CA VAL A 241 -17.76 14.40 -8.86
C VAL A 241 -16.37 14.66 -9.43
N ALA A 242 -16.17 14.43 -10.74
CA ALA A 242 -14.88 14.63 -11.39
C ALA A 242 -14.41 16.10 -11.33
N TRP A 243 -15.32 17.05 -11.49
CA TRP A 243 -14.99 18.47 -11.43
C TRP A 243 -14.74 18.93 -9.98
N ASN A 244 -15.55 18.46 -9.03
CA ASN A 244 -15.33 18.74 -7.62
C ASN A 244 -13.96 18.23 -7.16
N SER A 245 -13.60 17.00 -7.50
CA SER A 245 -12.31 16.40 -7.14
C SER A 245 -11.14 17.14 -7.81
N LEU A 246 -11.25 17.45 -9.12
CA LEU A 246 -10.21 18.18 -9.84
C LEU A 246 -9.98 19.58 -9.24
N TRP A 247 -11.08 20.31 -8.98
CA TRP A 247 -11.02 21.66 -8.41
C TRP A 247 -10.46 21.65 -7.00
N MET A 248 -10.89 20.68 -6.19
CA MET A 248 -10.34 20.45 -4.86
C MET A 248 -8.84 20.17 -4.91
N GLY A 249 -8.40 19.28 -5.80
CA GLY A 249 -6.97 18.98 -5.99
C GLY A 249 -6.14 20.23 -6.33
N VAL A 250 -6.64 21.06 -7.26
CA VAL A 250 -5.95 22.32 -7.62
C VAL A 250 -5.88 23.30 -6.43
N LEU A 251 -6.96 23.45 -5.69
CA LEU A 251 -6.99 24.34 -4.52
C LEU A 251 -6.06 23.85 -3.41
N VAL A 252 -6.12 22.57 -3.07
CA VAL A 252 -5.25 21.95 -2.06
C VAL A 252 -3.80 22.00 -2.49
N GLY A 253 -3.49 21.58 -3.72
CA GLY A 253 -2.11 21.60 -4.25
C GLY A 253 -1.52 23.00 -4.22
N THR A 254 -2.32 24.03 -4.59
CA THR A 254 -1.88 25.42 -4.55
C THR A 254 -1.69 25.91 -3.12
N ALA A 255 -2.66 25.68 -2.24
CA ALA A 255 -2.62 26.18 -0.86
C ALA A 255 -1.48 25.53 -0.07
N THR A 256 -1.31 24.20 -0.18
CA THR A 256 -0.21 23.47 0.49
C THR A 256 1.16 23.89 -0.02
N THR A 257 1.28 24.15 -1.34
CA THR A 257 2.54 24.67 -1.92
C THR A 257 2.88 26.05 -1.41
N VAL A 258 1.90 26.98 -1.37
CA VAL A 258 2.11 28.33 -0.87
C VAL A 258 2.47 28.32 0.61
N LEU A 259 1.74 27.57 1.44
CA LEU A 259 2.03 27.46 2.87
C LEU A 259 3.37 26.73 3.12
N GLY A 260 3.64 25.65 2.41
CA GLY A 260 4.90 24.91 2.49
C GLY A 260 6.09 25.78 2.11
N LEU A 261 5.98 26.60 1.05
CA LEU A 261 7.01 27.56 0.64
C LEU A 261 7.20 28.65 1.70
N ALA A 262 6.11 29.18 2.24
CA ALA A 262 6.19 30.18 3.31
C ALA A 262 6.94 29.64 4.54
N PHE A 263 6.61 28.43 5.00
CA PHE A 263 7.30 27.78 6.10
C PHE A 263 8.77 27.44 5.74
N ALA A 264 9.05 27.00 4.52
CA ALA A 264 10.42 26.72 4.07
C ALA A 264 11.28 27.99 4.08
N LEU A 265 10.78 29.09 3.54
CA LEU A 265 11.48 30.38 3.57
C LEU A 265 11.65 30.90 5.01
N LEU A 266 10.63 30.75 5.85
CA LEU A 266 10.70 31.16 7.25
C LEU A 266 11.82 30.43 7.99
N VAL A 267 11.95 29.11 7.82
CA VAL A 267 12.97 28.30 8.51
C VAL A 267 14.36 28.50 7.94
N THR A 268 14.49 28.68 6.61
CA THR A 268 15.79 28.70 5.93
C THR A 268 16.38 30.11 5.82
N ARG A 269 15.55 31.11 5.48
CA ARG A 269 16.01 32.48 5.14
C ARG A 269 15.84 33.51 6.25
N THR A 270 15.16 33.18 7.35
CA THR A 270 15.00 34.12 8.47
C THR A 270 15.93 33.80 9.64
N GLY A 271 16.19 34.80 10.49
CA GLY A 271 16.98 34.68 11.71
C GLY A 271 16.21 34.20 12.95
N ILE A 272 15.04 33.54 12.78
CA ILE A 272 14.20 33.12 13.90
C ILE A 272 14.93 32.15 14.81
N GLN A 273 14.97 32.45 16.12
CA GLN A 273 15.65 31.60 17.11
C GLN A 273 14.96 30.24 17.32
N ALA A 274 13.64 30.14 17.04
CA ALA A 274 12.83 28.93 17.23
C ALA A 274 12.72 28.06 15.97
N LYS A 275 13.70 28.08 15.04
CA LYS A 275 13.65 27.27 13.78
C LYS A 275 13.35 25.80 14.00
N GLY A 276 13.98 25.17 15.01
CA GLY A 276 13.75 23.77 15.33
C GLY A 276 12.32 23.49 15.75
N PHE A 277 11.73 24.36 16.58
CA PHE A 277 10.34 24.25 17.01
C PHE A 277 9.38 24.38 15.82
N VAL A 278 9.54 25.40 14.98
CA VAL A 278 8.70 25.61 13.79
C VAL A 278 8.80 24.39 12.87
N ARG A 279 10.00 23.88 12.62
CA ARG A 279 10.20 22.67 11.80
C ARG A 279 9.49 21.46 12.40
N THR A 280 9.61 21.23 13.71
CA THR A 280 8.97 20.08 14.38
C THR A 280 7.46 20.20 14.34
N VAL A 281 6.90 21.35 14.66
CA VAL A 281 5.44 21.58 14.65
C VAL A 281 4.86 21.46 13.24
N SER A 282 5.59 21.97 12.22
CA SER A 282 5.16 21.85 10.83
C SER A 282 5.14 20.42 10.32
N LEU A 283 5.94 19.50 10.89
CA LEU A 283 6.00 18.10 10.50
C LEU A 283 5.08 17.19 11.32
N LEU A 284 4.55 17.67 12.41
CA LEU A 284 3.74 16.86 13.33
C LEU A 284 2.52 16.21 12.65
N PRO A 285 1.78 16.87 11.74
CA PRO A 285 0.63 16.26 11.08
C PRO A 285 0.98 15.07 10.16
N ILE A 286 2.23 14.95 9.68
CA ILE A 286 2.63 13.84 8.79
C ILE A 286 2.58 12.47 9.47
N ILE A 287 2.67 12.45 10.80
CA ILE A 287 2.65 11.20 11.60
C ILE A 287 1.22 10.68 11.73
N THR A 288 0.23 11.56 11.59
CA THR A 288 -1.18 11.19 11.74
C THR A 288 -1.80 10.83 10.39
N PRO A 289 -2.60 9.76 10.30
CA PRO A 289 -3.37 9.49 9.09
C PRO A 289 -4.28 10.68 8.74
N PRO A 290 -4.41 11.07 7.46
CA PRO A 290 -5.15 12.26 7.05
C PRO A 290 -6.58 12.33 7.58
N PHE A 291 -7.32 11.21 7.61
CA PHE A 291 -8.70 11.16 8.10
C PHE A 291 -8.82 11.49 9.60
N VAL A 292 -7.76 11.27 10.39
CA VAL A 292 -7.74 11.63 11.84
C VAL A 292 -7.78 13.13 12.02
N ILE A 293 -7.18 13.88 11.09
CA ILE A 293 -7.26 15.35 11.07
C ILE A 293 -8.70 15.79 10.84
N GLY A 294 -9.40 15.16 9.89
CA GLY A 294 -10.83 15.38 9.66
C GLY A 294 -11.68 15.13 10.91
N LEU A 295 -11.44 14.00 11.59
CA LEU A 295 -12.12 13.68 12.87
C LEU A 295 -11.81 14.71 13.96
N ALA A 296 -10.55 15.12 14.09
CA ALA A 296 -10.15 16.15 15.06
C ALA A 296 -10.85 17.49 14.77
N LEU A 297 -10.98 17.88 13.50
CA LEU A 297 -11.73 19.08 13.10
C LEU A 297 -13.21 18.97 13.46
N ILE A 298 -13.83 17.79 13.30
CA ILE A 298 -15.23 17.58 13.74
C ILE A 298 -15.37 17.72 15.24
N LEU A 299 -14.45 17.17 16.02
CA LEU A 299 -14.48 17.27 17.47
C LEU A 299 -14.28 18.72 17.96
N LEU A 300 -13.49 19.51 17.25
CA LEU A 300 -13.20 20.89 17.61
C LEU A 300 -14.24 21.87 17.02
N LEU A 301 -14.50 21.79 15.73
CA LEU A 301 -15.25 22.78 14.95
C LEU A 301 -16.59 22.26 14.43
N GLY A 302 -16.91 20.98 14.62
CA GLY A 302 -18.18 20.39 14.22
C GLY A 302 -19.35 20.98 15.04
N ARG A 303 -20.59 20.65 14.63
CA ARG A 303 -21.80 21.22 15.23
C ARG A 303 -21.85 21.06 16.77
N ALA A 304 -21.44 19.90 17.28
CA ALA A 304 -21.31 19.63 18.72
C ALA A 304 -19.88 19.80 19.23
N GLY A 305 -19.03 20.48 18.47
CA GLY A 305 -17.61 20.65 18.78
C GLY A 305 -17.37 21.69 19.87
N THR A 306 -16.22 21.56 20.53
CA THR A 306 -15.86 22.42 21.68
C THR A 306 -15.83 23.90 21.35
N VAL A 307 -15.41 24.27 20.14
CA VAL A 307 -15.38 25.68 19.70
C VAL A 307 -16.78 26.24 19.50
N ASN A 308 -17.69 25.49 18.88
CA ASN A 308 -19.08 25.93 18.73
C ASN A 308 -19.78 26.05 20.08
N ALA A 309 -19.55 25.08 21.00
CA ALA A 309 -20.08 25.17 22.38
C ALA A 309 -19.55 26.39 23.13
N PHE A 310 -18.27 26.73 22.97
CA PHE A 310 -17.69 27.94 23.54
C PHE A 310 -18.28 29.23 22.95
N LEU A 311 -18.45 29.28 21.61
CA LEU A 311 -19.04 30.44 20.92
C LEU A 311 -20.51 30.66 21.32
N GLU A 312 -21.27 29.57 21.49
CA GLU A 312 -22.65 29.65 21.97
C GLU A 312 -22.70 30.17 23.40
N TRP A 313 -21.86 29.64 24.30
CA TRP A 313 -21.78 30.05 25.71
C TRP A 313 -21.28 31.50 25.88
N ALA A 314 -20.22 31.90 25.12
CA ALA A 314 -19.58 33.21 25.33
C ALA A 314 -20.27 34.34 24.57
N PHE A 315 -20.82 34.08 23.36
CA PHE A 315 -21.30 35.09 22.42
C PHE A 315 -22.74 34.85 21.96
N GLY A 316 -23.41 33.77 22.37
CA GLY A 316 -24.76 33.43 21.94
C GLY A 316 -24.86 33.05 20.45
N ILE A 317 -23.75 32.67 19.82
CA ILE A 317 -23.71 32.27 18.39
C ILE A 317 -24.21 30.86 18.24
N PRO A 318 -25.29 30.60 17.48
CA PRO A 318 -25.82 29.24 17.34
C PRO A 318 -24.84 28.31 16.59
N PRO A 319 -24.76 27.00 16.94
CA PRO A 319 -23.88 26.04 16.29
C PRO A 319 -24.19 25.91 14.79
N SER A 320 -23.19 26.03 13.95
CA SER A 320 -23.31 25.98 12.50
C SER A 320 -22.69 24.68 11.92
N ARG A 321 -23.04 24.37 10.67
CA ARG A 321 -22.54 23.20 9.95
C ARG A 321 -21.50 23.56 8.88
N TRP A 322 -20.87 24.71 8.97
CA TRP A 322 -19.97 25.22 7.95
C TRP A 322 -18.76 24.33 7.64
N LEU A 323 -18.37 23.49 8.63
CA LEU A 323 -17.25 22.55 8.48
C LEU A 323 -17.57 21.37 7.55
N TYR A 324 -18.86 21.01 7.41
CA TYR A 324 -19.21 19.86 6.59
C TYR A 324 -19.32 20.25 5.11
N GLY A 325 -18.84 19.39 4.22
CA GLY A 325 -18.77 19.61 2.78
C GLY A 325 -17.39 20.03 2.30
N LEU A 326 -17.32 20.59 1.10
CA LEU A 326 -16.07 20.94 0.42
C LEU A 326 -15.14 21.84 1.24
N THR A 327 -15.68 22.78 2.02
CA THR A 327 -14.88 23.67 2.86
C THR A 327 -14.12 22.91 3.95
N GLY A 328 -14.76 21.97 4.62
CA GLY A 328 -14.12 21.18 5.66
C GLY A 328 -13.08 20.23 5.09
N ILE A 329 -13.38 19.60 3.95
CA ILE A 329 -12.43 18.75 3.23
C ILE A 329 -11.19 19.58 2.85
N LEU A 330 -11.38 20.76 2.26
CA LEU A 330 -10.29 21.66 1.87
C LEU A 330 -9.37 21.98 3.06
N ILE A 331 -9.95 22.39 4.18
CA ILE A 331 -9.17 22.73 5.39
C ILE A 331 -8.42 21.50 5.93
N ALA A 332 -9.09 20.35 6.03
CA ALA A 332 -8.49 19.11 6.51
C ALA A 332 -7.30 18.68 5.63
N GLN A 333 -7.48 18.71 4.31
CA GLN A 333 -6.44 18.34 3.35
C GLN A 333 -5.27 19.34 3.35
N ILE A 334 -5.53 20.65 3.44
CA ILE A 334 -4.46 21.64 3.55
C ILE A 334 -3.62 21.39 4.80
N LEU A 335 -4.25 21.14 5.96
CA LEU A 335 -3.53 20.82 7.18
C LEU A 335 -2.76 19.51 7.09
N ALA A 336 -3.34 18.48 6.46
CA ALA A 336 -2.72 17.17 6.32
C ALA A 336 -1.50 17.19 5.40
N TYR A 337 -1.58 17.90 4.27
CA TYR A 337 -0.58 17.79 3.19
C TYR A 337 0.42 18.95 3.15
N THR A 338 0.21 20.04 3.88
CA THR A 338 1.19 21.15 4.01
C THR A 338 2.56 20.65 4.50
N PRO A 339 2.69 19.70 5.46
CA PRO A 339 3.98 19.15 5.87
C PRO A 339 4.77 18.48 4.73
N ILE A 340 4.09 17.79 3.82
CA ILE A 340 4.72 17.13 2.66
C ILE A 340 5.30 18.19 1.72
N ALA A 341 4.52 19.20 1.38
CA ALA A 341 4.98 20.33 0.57
C ALA A 341 6.14 21.08 1.23
N PHE A 342 6.08 21.28 2.55
CA PHE A 342 7.16 21.90 3.33
C PHE A 342 8.47 21.09 3.25
N LEU A 343 8.43 19.76 3.42
CA LEU A 343 9.63 18.91 3.34
C LEU A 343 10.31 19.00 1.97
N VAL A 344 9.52 18.95 0.90
CA VAL A 344 10.05 19.10 -0.46
C VAL A 344 10.68 20.48 -0.65
N LEU A 345 9.96 21.52 -0.23
CA LEU A 345 10.36 22.91 -0.48
C LEU A 345 11.50 23.39 0.40
N VAL A 346 11.71 22.83 1.60
CA VAL A 346 12.91 23.11 2.40
C VAL A 346 14.16 22.73 1.61
N GLY A 347 14.21 21.52 1.04
CA GLY A 347 15.36 21.07 0.23
C GLY A 347 15.56 21.92 -1.03
N VAL A 348 14.45 22.36 -1.65
CA VAL A 348 14.50 23.25 -2.84
C VAL A 348 15.05 24.61 -2.50
N VAL A 349 14.61 25.22 -1.38
CA VAL A 349 15.06 26.54 -0.93
C VAL A 349 16.54 26.47 -0.47
N GLU A 350 16.94 25.39 0.25
CA GLU A 350 18.32 25.18 0.65
C GLU A 350 19.24 24.95 -0.55
N GLY A 351 18.73 24.39 -1.66
CA GLY A 351 19.47 24.18 -2.90
C GLY A 351 19.80 25.47 -3.68
N VAL A 352 19.10 26.59 -3.40
CA VAL A 352 19.44 27.89 -3.99
C VAL A 352 20.64 28.48 -3.24
N SER A 353 21.78 28.63 -3.93
CA SER A 353 23.00 29.15 -3.32
C SER A 353 22.84 30.57 -2.80
N PRO A 354 23.15 30.85 -1.52
CA PRO A 354 23.12 32.22 -0.97
C PRO A 354 23.96 33.19 -1.74
N SER A 355 25.09 32.76 -2.34
CA SER A 355 25.97 33.61 -3.13
C SER A 355 25.29 34.25 -4.34
N MET A 356 24.30 33.60 -4.93
CA MET A 356 23.52 34.19 -6.04
C MET A 356 22.62 35.32 -5.56
N GLU A 357 22.01 35.16 -4.39
CA GLU A 357 21.18 36.18 -3.75
C GLU A 357 22.04 37.39 -3.30
N GLU A 358 23.21 37.13 -2.75
CA GLU A 358 24.21 38.16 -2.35
C GLU A 358 24.72 38.93 -3.57
N ALA A 359 25.03 38.24 -4.68
CA ALA A 359 25.44 38.88 -5.93
C ALA A 359 24.35 39.83 -6.47
N ALA A 360 23.08 39.46 -6.43
CA ALA A 360 21.95 40.31 -6.81
C ALA A 360 21.88 41.55 -5.89
N GLN A 361 22.08 41.39 -4.59
CA GLN A 361 22.09 42.50 -3.63
C GLN A 361 23.24 43.47 -3.84
N THR A 362 24.45 42.95 -4.22
CA THR A 362 25.58 43.82 -4.57
C THR A 362 25.31 44.70 -5.80
N LEU A 363 24.42 44.25 -6.70
CA LEU A 363 23.86 44.99 -7.83
C LEU A 363 22.73 45.93 -7.43
N ARG A 364 22.49 46.15 -6.15
CA ARG A 364 21.41 46.98 -5.57
C ARG A 364 20.01 46.46 -5.82
N ALA A 365 19.81 45.19 -6.10
CA ALA A 365 18.49 44.59 -6.15
C ALA A 365 17.88 44.55 -4.74
N SER A 366 16.60 44.93 -4.64
CA SER A 366 15.86 44.78 -3.37
C SER A 366 15.61 43.28 -3.07
N PRO A 367 15.39 42.87 -1.80
CA PRO A 367 15.07 41.49 -1.46
C PRO A 367 13.89 40.92 -2.27
N TRP A 368 12.89 41.73 -2.55
CA TRP A 368 11.73 41.34 -3.37
C TRP A 368 12.10 41.13 -4.85
N GLN A 369 12.95 41.95 -5.39
CA GLN A 369 13.49 41.78 -6.75
C GLN A 369 14.36 40.54 -6.81
N THR A 370 15.28 40.33 -5.86
CA THR A 370 16.11 39.12 -5.77
C THR A 370 15.25 37.86 -5.73
N PHE A 371 14.20 37.86 -4.90
CA PHE A 371 13.29 36.73 -4.84
C PHE A 371 12.67 36.40 -6.19
N TRP A 372 12.07 37.38 -6.88
CA TRP A 372 11.35 37.12 -8.13
C TRP A 372 12.25 36.89 -9.36
N THR A 373 13.46 37.45 -9.36
CA THR A 373 14.38 37.37 -10.52
C THR A 373 15.41 36.27 -10.39
N VAL A 374 15.77 35.86 -9.18
CA VAL A 374 16.81 34.84 -8.91
C VAL A 374 16.23 33.63 -8.22
N SER A 375 15.71 33.78 -6.99
CA SER A 375 15.37 32.64 -6.14
C SER A 375 14.14 31.88 -6.70
N PHE A 376 13.04 32.56 -7.00
CA PHE A 376 11.81 31.94 -7.48
C PHE A 376 11.98 31.19 -8.82
N PRO A 377 12.68 31.73 -9.86
CA PRO A 377 12.92 30.99 -11.10
C PRO A 377 13.70 29.69 -10.89
N LEU A 378 14.69 29.70 -9.99
CA LEU A 378 15.49 28.52 -9.66
C LEU A 378 14.67 27.47 -8.90
N MET A 379 13.72 27.91 -8.08
CA MET A 379 12.83 27.02 -7.31
C MET A 379 11.66 26.45 -8.12
N ARG A 380 11.33 27.00 -9.31
CA ARG A 380 10.15 26.60 -10.12
C ARG A 380 9.97 25.09 -10.28
N PRO A 381 11.00 24.29 -10.62
CA PRO A 381 10.83 22.85 -10.76
C PRO A 381 10.43 22.18 -9.43
N GLY A 382 11.01 22.63 -8.33
CA GLY A 382 10.67 22.12 -6.99
C GLY A 382 9.27 22.54 -6.52
N ILE A 383 8.86 23.78 -6.83
CA ILE A 383 7.50 24.28 -6.55
C ILE A 383 6.47 23.49 -7.33
N ALA A 384 6.73 23.23 -8.62
CA ALA A 384 5.86 22.38 -9.44
C ALA A 384 5.73 20.96 -8.89
N ASN A 385 6.84 20.38 -8.41
CA ASN A 385 6.83 19.07 -7.77
C ASN A 385 6.02 19.05 -6.48
N ALA A 386 6.17 20.07 -5.61
CA ALA A 386 5.38 20.19 -4.39
C ALA A 386 3.88 20.33 -4.69
N PHE A 387 3.53 21.14 -5.73
CA PHE A 387 2.15 21.27 -6.20
C PHE A 387 1.58 19.92 -6.68
N LEU A 388 2.32 19.20 -7.53
CA LEU A 388 1.87 17.91 -8.05
C LEU A 388 1.67 16.89 -6.92
N LEU A 389 2.55 16.86 -5.92
CA LEU A 389 2.36 15.99 -4.75
C LEU A 389 1.09 16.35 -3.99
N GLY A 390 0.89 17.60 -3.63
CA GLY A 390 -0.33 18.05 -2.95
C GLY A 390 -1.61 17.80 -3.76
N PHE A 391 -1.53 17.96 -5.09
CA PHE A 391 -2.63 17.66 -6.01
C PHE A 391 -2.98 16.17 -6.04
N ILE A 392 -1.97 15.30 -6.17
CA ILE A 392 -2.16 13.84 -6.21
C ILE A 392 -2.66 13.32 -4.86
N GLU A 393 -2.10 13.79 -3.76
CA GLU A 393 -2.54 13.43 -2.40
C GLU A 393 -4.00 13.81 -2.15
N SER A 394 -4.42 14.98 -2.63
CA SER A 394 -5.83 15.43 -2.54
C SER A 394 -6.76 14.51 -3.35
N LEU A 395 -6.39 14.13 -4.57
CA LEU A 395 -7.20 13.22 -5.40
C LEU A 395 -7.25 11.79 -4.84
N ALA A 396 -6.18 11.35 -4.17
CA ALA A 396 -6.09 10.02 -3.58
C ALA A 396 -6.73 9.94 -2.17
N ASP A 397 -7.12 11.08 -1.59
CA ASP A 397 -7.68 11.11 -0.25
C ASP A 397 -9.14 10.65 -0.26
N PHE A 398 -9.37 9.49 0.29
CA PHE A 398 -10.70 8.96 0.54
C PHE A 398 -11.21 9.31 1.94
N GLY A 399 -10.31 9.44 2.91
CA GLY A 399 -10.65 9.53 4.33
C GLY A 399 -11.35 10.82 4.73
N ASN A 400 -10.82 11.98 4.33
CA ASN A 400 -11.45 13.27 4.63
C ASN A 400 -12.80 13.46 3.93
N PRO A 401 -12.96 13.14 2.61
CA PRO A 401 -14.26 13.11 1.96
C PRO A 401 -15.30 12.24 2.66
N LEU A 402 -14.91 11.04 3.10
CA LEU A 402 -15.81 10.12 3.80
C LEU A 402 -16.34 10.70 5.11
N VAL A 403 -15.50 11.41 5.87
CA VAL A 403 -15.84 11.89 7.22
C VAL A 403 -16.49 13.28 7.17
N LEU A 404 -16.05 14.16 6.27
CA LEU A 404 -16.46 15.56 6.19
C LEU A 404 -17.41 15.87 5.01
N GLY A 405 -17.41 15.03 3.97
CA GLY A 405 -18.12 15.31 2.71
C GLY A 405 -19.64 15.45 2.86
N GLY A 406 -20.25 14.68 3.76
CA GLY A 406 -21.68 14.74 3.99
C GLY A 406 -22.49 14.36 2.74
N GLN A 407 -23.16 15.33 2.11
CA GLN A 407 -23.94 15.18 0.87
C GLN A 407 -23.16 15.52 -0.39
N TYR A 408 -21.90 15.97 -0.25
CA TYR A 408 -21.07 16.32 -1.41
C TYR A 408 -20.25 15.09 -1.82
N GLU A 409 -20.48 14.66 -3.04
CA GLU A 409 -19.68 13.60 -3.67
C GLU A 409 -18.38 14.22 -4.22
N VAL A 410 -17.24 13.74 -3.76
CA VAL A 410 -15.90 14.17 -4.18
C VAL A 410 -15.07 12.96 -4.56
#